data_6667621b215cdfa384e1e6cd1832ddc6
#
_entry.id   6667621b215cdfa384e1e6cd1832ddc6
#
_cell.length_a   1.000
_cell.length_b   1.000
_cell.length_c   1.000
_cell.angle_alpha   90.00
_cell.angle_beta   90.00
_cell.angle_gamma   90.00
#
_symmetry.space_group_name_H-M   'P 1'
#
loop_
_entity.id
_entity.type
_entity.pdbx_description
1 polymer ?
#
loop_
_entity_poly.entity_id
_entity_poly.type
_entity_poly.pdbx_seq_one_letter_code
_entity_poly.pdbx_strand_id
1 'polypeptide(L)'
;MKILIKAPNWIGDSVMATPAIRYLRQQAPEAQLDILCRKGVAGVLQDHPDKNRLIVFDDRRPRSDQIKELRKERYDAIALLPNSFRAAWFAVRLGIPRRVGFARAGRRLLLTHAIPYDRTYWQTP
;
A
#
# COMPACT_ATOMS: atom_id res chain seq x y z
N MET A 1 -8.37 11.27 8.99
CA MET A 1 -8.34 10.36 7.84
C MET A 1 -7.39 9.22 8.12
N LYS A 2 -7.78 8.00 7.83
CA LYS A 2 -6.94 6.82 8.01
C LYS A 2 -6.56 6.26 6.64
N ILE A 3 -5.28 6.14 6.36
CA ILE A 3 -4.74 5.66 5.10
C ILE A 3 -3.89 4.42 5.35
N LEU A 4 -4.17 3.35 4.60
CA LEU A 4 -3.35 2.15 4.61
C LEU A 4 -2.43 2.17 3.39
N ILE A 5 -1.15 1.90 3.60
CA ILE A 5 -0.18 1.80 2.52
C ILE A 5 0.23 0.33 2.41
N LYS A 6 -0.11 -0.30 1.29
CA LYS A 6 0.33 -1.67 1.01
C LYS A 6 1.72 -1.60 0.39
N ALA A 7 2.72 -2.03 1.15
CA ALA A 7 4.12 -1.99 0.72
C ALA A 7 4.40 -3.04 -0.36
N PRO A 8 5.43 -2.81 -1.20
CA PRO A 8 5.91 -3.82 -2.13
C PRO A 8 6.41 -5.07 -1.39
N ASN A 9 6.46 -6.20 -2.10
CA ASN A 9 6.84 -7.49 -1.51
C ASN A 9 8.35 -7.73 -1.47
N TRP A 10 9.14 -6.84 -2.07
CA TRP A 10 10.59 -7.00 -2.21
C TRP A 10 11.32 -5.88 -1.47
N ILE A 11 12.49 -6.18 -0.89
CA ILE A 11 13.28 -5.22 -0.11
C ILE A 11 13.69 -4.02 -0.96
N GLY A 12 14.20 -4.24 -2.16
CA GLY A 12 14.62 -3.16 -3.05
C GLY A 12 13.49 -2.22 -3.41
N ASP A 13 12.32 -2.78 -3.77
CA ASP A 13 11.14 -1.98 -4.09
C ASP A 13 10.63 -1.21 -2.88
N SER A 14 10.74 -1.79 -1.69
CA SER A 14 10.32 -1.12 -0.45
C SER A 14 11.22 0.07 -0.11
N VAL A 15 12.53 -0.05 -0.34
CA VAL A 15 13.45 1.08 -0.18
C VAL A 15 13.08 2.20 -1.14
N MET A 16 12.77 1.87 -2.38
CA MET A 16 12.38 2.86 -3.40
C MET A 16 10.99 3.46 -3.12
N ALA A 17 10.18 2.82 -2.31
CA ALA A 17 8.86 3.31 -1.94
C ALA A 17 8.90 4.36 -0.82
N THR A 18 10.01 4.49 -0.10
CA THR A 18 10.10 5.42 1.03
C THR A 18 9.82 6.88 0.66
N PRO A 19 10.26 7.40 -0.51
CA PRO A 19 9.88 8.76 -0.92
C PRO A 19 8.37 8.92 -1.13
N ALA A 20 7.69 7.89 -1.63
CA ALA A 20 6.24 7.93 -1.82
C ALA A 20 5.50 8.03 -0.49
N ILE A 21 5.96 7.31 0.53
CA ILE A 21 5.40 7.38 1.87
C ILE A 21 5.58 8.79 2.46
N ARG A 22 6.76 9.34 2.29
CA ARG A 22 7.06 10.71 2.73
C ARG A 22 6.19 11.73 2.01
N TYR A 23 5.99 11.56 0.72
CA TYR A 23 5.12 12.43 -0.07
C TYR A 23 3.68 12.39 0.46
N LEU A 24 3.17 11.20 0.75
CA LEU A 24 1.82 11.07 1.33
C LEU A 24 1.71 11.78 2.67
N ARG A 25 2.73 11.68 3.51
CA ARG A 25 2.73 12.40 4.79
C ARG A 25 2.71 13.91 4.59
N GLN A 26 3.44 14.42 3.62
CA GLN A 26 3.46 15.85 3.32
C GLN A 26 2.11 16.34 2.80
N GLN A 27 1.42 15.51 2.00
CA GLN A 27 0.10 15.86 1.47
C GLN A 27 -1.02 15.72 2.51
N ALA A 28 -0.84 14.87 3.51
CA ALA A 28 -1.85 14.59 4.54
C ALA A 28 -1.21 14.56 5.93
N PRO A 29 -0.77 15.73 6.44
CA PRO A 29 0.01 15.79 7.70
C PRO A 29 -0.76 15.32 8.93
N GLU A 30 -2.10 15.40 8.89
CA GLU A 30 -2.96 14.99 10.01
C GLU A 30 -3.48 13.56 9.87
N ALA A 31 -3.16 12.87 8.78
CA ALA A 31 -3.67 11.52 8.53
C ALA A 31 -2.93 10.48 9.37
N GLN A 32 -3.63 9.43 9.76
CA GLN A 32 -3.02 8.23 10.28
C GLN A 32 -2.54 7.39 9.09
N LEU A 33 -1.24 7.19 8.97
CA LEU A 33 -0.62 6.40 7.92
C LEU A 33 -0.12 5.08 8.50
N ASP A 34 -0.78 3.99 8.16
CA ASP A 34 -0.38 2.65 8.57
C ASP A 34 0.20 1.91 7.37
N ILE A 35 1.31 1.23 7.55
CA ILE A 35 1.96 0.47 6.49
C ILE A 35 1.71 -1.00 6.72
N LEU A 36 1.21 -1.67 5.68
CA LEU A 36 1.02 -3.11 5.67
C LEU A 36 2.10 -3.75 4.82
N CYS A 37 2.87 -4.65 5.39
CA CYS A 37 3.97 -5.29 4.69
C CYS A 37 4.14 -6.75 5.08
N ARG A 38 4.92 -7.47 4.28
CA ARG A 38 5.35 -8.83 4.60
C ARG A 38 6.54 -8.78 5.57
N LYS A 39 6.69 -9.86 6.34
CA LYS A 39 7.76 -9.99 7.32
C LYS A 39 9.15 -9.74 6.71
N GLY A 40 9.39 -10.21 5.48
CA GLY A 40 10.68 -10.05 4.82
C GLY A 40 11.09 -8.62 4.53
N VAL A 41 10.15 -7.67 4.49
CA VAL A 41 10.44 -6.25 4.22
C VAL A 41 10.23 -5.36 5.44
N ALA A 42 9.77 -5.92 6.56
CA ALA A 42 9.47 -5.15 7.76
C ALA A 42 10.67 -4.37 8.29
N GLY A 43 11.86 -4.95 8.23
CA GLY A 43 13.07 -4.29 8.72
C GLY A 43 13.43 -2.99 7.99
N VAL A 44 13.05 -2.89 6.70
CA VAL A 44 13.29 -1.68 5.89
C VAL A 44 12.36 -0.54 6.32
N LEU A 45 11.13 -0.87 6.71
CA LEU A 45 10.07 0.11 6.95
C LEU A 45 9.85 0.41 8.44
N GLN A 46 10.41 -0.41 9.32
CA GLN A 46 10.15 -0.37 10.75
C GLN A 46 10.43 1.01 11.37
N ASP A 47 11.50 1.66 10.97
CA ASP A 47 11.92 2.94 11.53
C ASP A 47 11.54 4.13 10.67
N HIS A 48 10.66 3.95 9.67
CA HIS A 48 10.24 5.06 8.82
C HIS A 48 9.48 6.10 9.66
N PRO A 49 9.95 7.37 9.68
CA PRO A 49 9.40 8.37 10.60
C PRO A 49 7.98 8.83 10.26
N ASP A 50 7.54 8.65 9.02
CA ASP A 50 6.27 9.19 8.55
C ASP A 50 5.09 8.25 8.75
N LYS A 51 5.33 7.01 9.18
CA LYS A 51 4.25 6.07 9.49
C LYS A 51 3.77 6.22 10.93
N ASN A 52 2.52 5.86 11.17
CA ASN A 52 1.98 5.71 12.52
C ASN A 52 2.16 4.29 13.04
N ARG A 53 1.77 3.27 12.24
CA ARG A 53 1.91 1.87 12.63
C ARG A 53 2.48 1.06 11.47
N LEU A 54 3.17 -0.02 11.82
CA LEU A 54 3.61 -1.03 10.87
C LEU A 54 2.84 -2.32 11.16
N ILE A 55 2.07 -2.80 10.17
CA ILE A 55 1.31 -4.04 10.27
C ILE A 55 2.03 -5.10 9.44
N VAL A 56 2.46 -6.18 10.07
CA VAL A 56 3.29 -7.18 9.43
C VAL A 56 2.51 -8.49 9.27
N PHE A 57 2.51 -9.02 8.06
CA PHE A 57 1.98 -10.36 7.77
C PHE A 57 3.14 -11.34 7.57
N ASP A 58 3.03 -12.51 8.21
CA ASP A 58 4.01 -13.58 8.03
C ASP A 58 3.81 -14.32 6.70
N ASP A 59 2.57 -14.42 6.23
CA ASP A 59 2.19 -15.20 5.07
C ASP A 59 2.19 -14.38 3.79
N ARG A 60 2.36 -15.07 2.65
CA ARG A 60 2.27 -14.45 1.33
C ARG A 60 0.88 -13.89 1.06
N ARG A 61 -0.14 -14.50 1.64
CA ARG A 61 -1.53 -14.09 1.48
C ARG A 61 -2.13 -13.79 2.84
N PRO A 62 -2.86 -12.68 2.97
CA PRO A 62 -3.59 -12.41 4.19
C PRO A 62 -4.66 -13.49 4.39
N ARG A 63 -4.76 -13.99 5.61
CA ARG A 63 -5.83 -14.92 5.98
C ARG A 63 -7.14 -14.16 6.19
N SER A 64 -8.25 -14.90 6.17
CA SER A 64 -9.58 -14.30 6.34
C SER A 64 -9.72 -13.57 7.69
N ASP A 65 -9.11 -14.09 8.75
CA ASP A 65 -9.11 -13.44 10.06
C ASP A 65 -8.36 -12.12 10.05
N GLN A 66 -7.22 -12.05 9.33
CA GLN A 66 -6.44 -10.84 9.17
C GLN A 66 -7.21 -9.78 8.39
N ILE A 67 -7.92 -10.19 7.33
CA ILE A 67 -8.77 -9.29 6.55
C ILE A 67 -9.89 -8.72 7.42
N LYS A 68 -10.52 -9.54 8.24
CA LYS A 68 -11.56 -9.09 9.16
C LYS A 68 -11.04 -8.05 10.15
N GLU A 69 -9.85 -8.27 10.70
CA GLU A 69 -9.23 -7.32 11.63
C GLU A 69 -8.94 -5.97 10.95
N LEU A 70 -8.42 -6.00 9.72
CA LEU A 70 -8.15 -4.77 8.97
C LEU A 70 -9.45 -4.04 8.59
N ARG A 71 -10.52 -4.77 8.29
CA ARG A 71 -11.82 -4.14 7.99
C ARG A 71 -12.37 -3.36 9.18
N LYS A 72 -12.12 -3.82 10.39
CA LYS A 72 -12.55 -3.13 11.61
C LYS A 72 -11.87 -1.77 11.79
N GLU A 73 -10.68 -1.59 11.21
CA GLU A 73 -9.95 -0.32 11.28
C GLU A 73 -10.62 0.80 10.46
N ARG A 74 -11.44 0.45 9.49
CA ARG A 74 -12.21 1.40 8.65
C ARG A 74 -11.32 2.46 7.99
N TYR A 75 -10.34 1.98 7.21
CA TYR A 75 -9.49 2.88 6.45
C TYR A 75 -10.29 3.63 5.39
N ASP A 76 -9.99 4.91 5.23
CA ASP A 76 -10.62 5.76 4.22
C ASP A 76 -10.02 5.56 2.82
N ALA A 77 -8.74 5.25 2.77
CA ALA A 77 -8.02 5.08 1.53
C ALA A 77 -6.92 4.04 1.67
N ILE A 78 -6.55 3.42 0.56
CA ILE A 78 -5.39 2.54 0.49
C ILE A 78 -4.54 2.94 -0.72
N ALA A 79 -3.24 3.06 -0.52
CA ALA A 79 -2.26 3.24 -1.58
C ALA A 79 -1.59 1.90 -1.85
N LEU A 80 -1.72 1.42 -3.08
CA LEU A 80 -1.23 0.11 -3.51
C LEU A 80 0.10 0.29 -4.25
N LEU A 81 1.20 0.05 -3.57
CA LEU A 81 2.53 0.14 -4.16
C LEU A 81 2.88 -1.10 -5.00
N PRO A 82 2.45 -2.34 -4.62
CA PRO A 82 2.59 -3.48 -5.54
C PRO A 82 1.69 -3.31 -6.76
N ASN A 83 2.16 -3.78 -7.92
CA ASN A 83 1.45 -3.64 -9.19
C ASN A 83 0.62 -4.87 -9.56
N SER A 84 0.37 -5.78 -8.64
CA SER A 84 -0.35 -7.02 -8.92
C SER A 84 -1.87 -6.82 -8.87
N PHE A 85 -2.58 -7.65 -9.64
CA PHE A 85 -4.04 -7.74 -9.54
C PHE A 85 -4.48 -8.16 -8.13
N ARG A 86 -3.72 -9.06 -7.49
CA ARG A 86 -4.04 -9.54 -6.14
C ARG A 86 -4.05 -8.41 -5.11
N ALA A 87 -3.11 -7.47 -5.22
CA ALA A 87 -3.08 -6.32 -4.30
C ALA A 87 -4.34 -5.47 -4.44
N ALA A 88 -4.79 -5.22 -5.66
CA ALA A 88 -6.01 -4.46 -5.92
C ALA A 88 -7.25 -5.23 -5.43
N TRP A 89 -7.31 -6.54 -5.66
CA TRP A 89 -8.39 -7.39 -5.18
C TRP A 89 -8.45 -7.42 -3.65
N PHE A 90 -7.30 -7.50 -3.01
CA PHE A 90 -7.18 -7.41 -1.55
C PHE A 90 -7.79 -6.11 -1.02
N ALA A 91 -7.49 -4.98 -1.67
CA ALA A 91 -8.05 -3.69 -1.28
C ALA A 91 -9.58 -3.68 -1.39
N VAL A 92 -10.14 -4.30 -2.44
CA VAL A 92 -11.59 -4.45 -2.59
C VAL A 92 -12.18 -5.29 -1.45
N ARG A 93 -11.51 -6.39 -1.08
CA ARG A 93 -11.95 -7.26 0.02
C ARG A 93 -11.93 -6.55 1.37
N LEU A 94 -11.05 -5.59 1.56
CA LEU A 94 -11.01 -4.77 2.77
C LEU A 94 -12.17 -3.77 2.84
N GLY A 95 -12.88 -3.55 1.74
CA GLY A 95 -13.98 -2.61 1.69
C GLY A 95 -13.55 -1.15 1.77
N ILE A 96 -12.31 -0.85 1.42
CA ILE A 96 -11.79 0.52 1.47
C ILE A 96 -12.31 1.27 0.24
N PRO A 97 -12.98 2.44 0.44
CA PRO A 97 -13.66 3.12 -0.66
C PRO A 97 -12.72 3.79 -1.67
N ARG A 98 -11.58 4.27 -1.24
CA ARG A 98 -10.61 4.92 -2.14
C ARG A 98 -9.38 4.03 -2.32
N ARG A 99 -9.18 3.57 -3.55
CA ARG A 99 -8.10 2.64 -3.89
C ARG A 99 -7.23 3.27 -4.96
N VAL A 100 -6.00 3.60 -4.62
CA VAL A 100 -5.05 4.31 -5.48
C VAL A 100 -3.91 3.36 -5.86
N GLY A 101 -3.56 3.30 -7.12
CA GLY A 101 -2.47 2.48 -7.60
C GLY A 101 -2.25 2.64 -9.10
N PHE A 102 -1.18 2.00 -9.60
CA PHE A 102 -0.92 2.00 -11.03
C PHE A 102 -1.84 1.05 -11.78
N ALA A 103 -2.27 1.45 -12.99
CA ALA A 103 -3.17 0.66 -13.84
C ALA A 103 -2.39 -0.43 -14.58
N ARG A 104 -1.98 -1.48 -13.86
CA ARG A 104 -1.27 -2.64 -14.42
C ARG A 104 -2.02 -3.93 -14.11
N ALA A 105 -1.67 -5.00 -14.83
CA ALA A 105 -2.21 -6.35 -14.60
C ALA A 105 -3.73 -6.42 -14.63
N GLY A 106 -4.38 -5.58 -15.46
CA GLY A 106 -5.82 -5.57 -15.61
C GLY A 106 -6.60 -5.04 -14.41
N ARG A 107 -5.94 -4.46 -13.43
CA ARG A 107 -6.57 -4.05 -12.16
C ARG A 107 -7.25 -2.68 -12.20
N ARG A 108 -7.23 -1.99 -13.34
CA ARG A 108 -7.79 -0.63 -13.46
C ARG A 108 -9.25 -0.54 -12.97
N LEU A 109 -10.05 -1.58 -13.24
CA LEU A 109 -11.44 -1.64 -12.81
C LEU A 109 -11.61 -1.75 -11.29
N LEU A 110 -10.59 -2.22 -10.57
CA LEU A 110 -10.60 -2.35 -9.13
C LEU A 110 -10.08 -1.10 -8.41
N LEU A 111 -9.53 -0.15 -9.15
CA LEU A 111 -8.97 1.07 -8.58
C LEU A 111 -9.95 2.23 -8.73
N THR A 112 -10.09 3.04 -7.69
CA THR A 112 -10.88 4.28 -7.77
C THR A 112 -10.07 5.43 -8.37
N HIS A 113 -8.74 5.37 -8.19
CA HIS A 113 -7.79 6.36 -8.70
C HIS A 113 -6.63 5.62 -9.35
N ALA A 114 -6.80 5.28 -10.63
CA ALA A 114 -5.77 4.56 -11.38
C ALA A 114 -4.74 5.55 -11.94
N ILE A 115 -3.46 5.27 -11.66
CA ILE A 115 -2.36 6.05 -12.20
C ILE A 115 -1.86 5.32 -13.45
N PRO A 116 -1.82 5.97 -14.63
CA PRO A 116 -1.29 5.33 -15.83
C PRO A 116 0.15 4.87 -15.62
N TYR A 117 0.45 3.63 -16.01
CA TYR A 117 1.79 3.10 -15.91
C TYR A 117 2.58 3.52 -17.13
N ASP A 118 3.64 4.30 -16.92
CA ASP A 118 4.56 4.72 -17.97
C ASP A 118 5.96 4.17 -17.65
N ARG A 119 6.43 3.25 -18.49
CA ARG A 119 7.76 2.65 -18.34
C ARG A 119 8.88 3.67 -18.40
N THR A 120 8.73 4.71 -19.20
CA THR A 120 9.78 5.72 -19.36
C THR A 120 9.98 6.53 -18.09
N TYR A 121 8.92 6.74 -17.33
CA TYR A 121 8.98 7.47 -16.06
C TYR A 121 9.91 6.80 -15.05
N TRP A 122 9.88 5.47 -14.99
CA TRP A 122 10.70 4.70 -14.05
C TRP A 122 12.15 4.49 -14.51
N GLN A 123 12.42 4.74 -15.79
CA GLN A 123 13.75 4.60 -16.38
C GLN A 123 14.52 5.93 -16.42
N THR A 124 13.88 7.02 -16.06
CA THR A 124 14.51 8.34 -15.99
C THR A 124 15.38 8.42 -14.74
N PRO A 125 16.69 8.67 -14.87
CA PRO A 125 17.56 8.78 -13.70
C PRO A 125 17.22 10.00 -12.84
#